data_8c7afcffd8cda371095e5c295e2b6f41
#
_entry.id   8c7afcffd8cda371095e5c295e2b6f41
#
_cell.length_a   1.000
_cell.length_b   1.000
_cell.length_c   1.000
_cell.angle_alpha   90.00
_cell.angle_beta   90.00
_cell.angle_gamma   90.00
#
_symmetry.space_group_name_H-M   'P 1'
#
loop_
_entity.id
_entity.type
_entity.pdbx_description
1 polymer ?
#
loop_
_entity_poly.entity_id
_entity_poly.type
_entity_poly.pdbx_seq_one_letter_code
_entity_poly.pdbx_strand_id
1 'polypeptide(L)'
;NGININLEDLSNVEKEYRAEFAYLKQKIDKIVYKQMGDTKINLSSPEQLSWLIYSVKPKDKKEWCKIFNIGIDKSTGKNKRRPNYSRQQFRNLVDNNVEKLYRTSAQQCHTCKGKGVIKRIKKDGSPYKNYTKCVDCDGDGYLYTPMAKYAGFRQRPRSVYDVAESGFRTDKLTLNKIASEAEGEFKEFIDSIVRHNAVDTYLNTFVEGLKNFTNEKGFLHPKFMQAITATGRLSSRD
;
A
#
# COMPACT_ATOMS: atom_id res chain seq x y z
N ASN A 1 -32.34 -25.06 -8.98
CA ASN A 1 -31.09 -25.21 -9.74
C ASN A 1 -30.12 -24.15 -9.30
N GLY A 2 -29.00 -24.56 -8.72
CA GLY A 2 -27.91 -23.67 -8.27
C GLY A 2 -26.60 -24.10 -8.94
N ILE A 3 -25.56 -23.34 -8.74
CA ILE A 3 -24.19 -23.68 -9.15
C ILE A 3 -23.58 -24.51 -8.03
N ASN A 4 -23.14 -25.71 -8.33
CA ASN A 4 -22.50 -26.59 -7.35
C ASN A 4 -21.03 -26.16 -7.17
N ILE A 5 -20.66 -25.93 -5.91
CA ILE A 5 -19.29 -25.61 -5.50
C ILE A 5 -18.75 -26.81 -4.72
N ASN A 6 -17.67 -27.40 -5.20
CA ASN A 6 -16.96 -28.43 -4.45
C ASN A 6 -16.24 -27.79 -3.25
N LEU A 7 -16.77 -27.99 -2.05
CA LEU A 7 -16.24 -27.37 -0.82
C LEU A 7 -14.86 -27.93 -0.43
N GLU A 8 -14.58 -29.19 -0.78
CA GLU A 8 -13.29 -29.80 -0.52
C GLU A 8 -12.19 -29.19 -1.40
N ASP A 9 -12.46 -29.07 -2.71
CA ASP A 9 -11.54 -28.39 -3.63
C ASP A 9 -11.34 -26.92 -3.25
N LEU A 10 -12.42 -26.22 -2.87
CA LEU A 10 -12.33 -24.83 -2.41
C LEU A 10 -11.43 -24.71 -1.16
N SER A 11 -11.54 -25.66 -0.22
CA SER A 11 -10.68 -25.70 0.98
C SER A 11 -9.21 -25.97 0.64
N ASN A 12 -8.96 -26.84 -0.35
CA ASN A 12 -7.60 -27.15 -0.80
C ASN A 12 -6.96 -25.93 -1.48
N VAL A 13 -7.69 -25.30 -2.40
CA VAL A 13 -7.26 -24.05 -3.06
C VAL A 13 -6.98 -22.94 -2.05
N GLU A 14 -7.83 -22.79 -1.02
CA GLU A 14 -7.58 -21.85 0.05
C GLU A 14 -6.27 -22.12 0.79
N LYS A 15 -5.99 -23.36 1.15
CA LYS A 15 -4.74 -23.73 1.84
C LYS A 15 -3.53 -23.39 0.99
N GLU A 16 -3.57 -23.71 -0.31
CA GLU A 16 -2.49 -23.37 -1.24
C GLU A 16 -2.26 -21.86 -1.33
N TYR A 17 -3.32 -21.07 -1.51
CA TYR A 17 -3.19 -19.62 -1.57
C TYR A 17 -2.75 -18.99 -0.25
N ARG A 18 -3.17 -19.51 0.89
CA ARG A 18 -2.69 -19.04 2.20
C ARG A 18 -1.19 -19.33 2.38
N ALA A 19 -0.72 -20.49 1.94
CA ALA A 19 0.70 -20.83 1.96
C ALA A 19 1.51 -19.92 1.03
N GLU A 20 1.04 -19.69 -0.19
CA GLU A 20 1.65 -18.76 -1.15
C GLU A 20 1.68 -17.33 -0.61
N PHE A 21 0.58 -16.85 -0.02
CA PHE A 21 0.48 -15.53 0.60
C PHE A 21 1.52 -15.34 1.69
N ALA A 22 1.65 -16.31 2.60
CA ALA A 22 2.64 -16.27 3.67
C ALA A 22 4.08 -16.27 3.14
N TYR A 23 4.37 -17.07 2.14
CA TYR A 23 5.67 -17.10 1.47
C TYR A 23 6.02 -15.76 0.80
N LEU A 24 5.09 -15.22 0.01
CA LEU A 24 5.28 -13.92 -0.65
C LEU A 24 5.47 -12.80 0.36
N LYS A 25 4.70 -12.81 1.45
CA LYS A 25 4.85 -11.84 2.53
C LYS A 25 6.25 -11.87 3.14
N GLN A 26 6.75 -13.05 3.52
CA GLN A 26 8.10 -13.18 4.06
C GLN A 26 9.18 -12.70 3.08
N LYS A 27 9.02 -13.01 1.80
CA LYS A 27 9.94 -12.59 0.75
C LYS A 27 9.95 -11.07 0.62
N ILE A 28 8.77 -10.46 0.56
CA ILE A 28 8.60 -9.00 0.48
C ILE A 28 9.20 -8.34 1.72
N ASP A 29 8.89 -8.82 2.92
CA ASP A 29 9.38 -8.25 4.18
C ASP A 29 10.91 -8.25 4.24
N LYS A 30 11.59 -9.32 3.78
CA LYS A 30 13.05 -9.38 3.67
C LYS A 30 13.62 -8.31 2.74
N ILE A 31 13.00 -8.13 1.57
CA ILE A 31 13.44 -7.11 0.60
C ILE A 31 13.19 -5.71 1.17
N VAL A 32 12.01 -5.47 1.77
CA VAL A 32 11.67 -4.18 2.39
C VAL A 32 12.68 -3.83 3.49
N TYR A 33 12.96 -4.76 4.39
CA TYR A 33 13.97 -4.56 5.43
C TYR A 33 15.36 -4.21 4.87
N LYS A 34 15.78 -4.93 3.83
CA LYS A 34 17.06 -4.65 3.15
C LYS A 34 17.07 -3.26 2.52
N GLN A 35 15.96 -2.75 2.03
CA GLN A 35 15.85 -1.45 1.36
C GLN A 35 15.57 -0.29 2.31
N MET A 36 14.77 -0.47 3.35
CA MET A 36 14.31 0.60 4.24
C MET A 36 14.99 0.60 5.62
N GLY A 37 15.65 -0.51 5.99
CA GLY A 37 16.09 -0.74 7.36
C GLY A 37 14.90 -1.05 8.27
N ASP A 38 14.93 -0.53 9.49
CA ASP A 38 13.88 -0.79 10.49
C ASP A 38 12.60 0.03 10.29
N THR A 39 12.55 0.94 9.28
CA THR A 39 11.32 1.68 8.96
C THR A 39 10.22 0.72 8.54
N LYS A 40 9.14 0.68 9.31
CA LYS A 40 7.95 -0.09 8.96
C LYS A 40 7.27 0.55 7.75
N ILE A 41 6.99 -0.23 6.73
CA ILE A 41 6.30 0.19 5.52
C ILE A 41 4.98 -0.56 5.39
N ASN A 42 3.90 0.19 5.30
CA ASN A 42 2.60 -0.37 4.94
C ASN A 42 2.48 -0.41 3.41
N LEU A 43 2.62 -1.60 2.84
CA LEU A 43 2.57 -1.82 1.39
C LEU A 43 1.18 -1.63 0.78
N SER A 44 0.13 -1.64 1.60
CA SER A 44 -1.23 -1.30 1.19
C SER A 44 -1.43 0.22 1.07
N SER A 45 -0.50 1.04 1.59
CA SER A 45 -0.51 2.48 1.43
C SER A 45 0.21 2.88 0.14
N PRO A 46 -0.49 3.48 -0.86
CA PRO A 46 0.16 3.95 -2.09
C PRO A 46 1.29 4.95 -1.84
N GLU A 47 1.16 5.77 -0.80
CA GLU A 47 2.18 6.72 -0.37
C GLU A 47 3.45 6.02 0.08
N GLN A 48 3.34 5.05 0.99
CA GLN A 48 4.50 4.35 1.54
C GLN A 48 5.15 3.40 0.52
N LEU A 49 4.34 2.80 -0.34
CA LEU A 49 4.86 2.03 -1.47
C LEU A 49 5.63 2.92 -2.46
N SER A 50 5.14 4.15 -2.70
CA SER A 50 5.86 5.16 -3.49
C SER A 50 7.23 5.49 -2.85
N TRP A 51 7.31 5.62 -1.53
CA TRP A 51 8.58 5.86 -0.84
C TRP A 51 9.61 4.75 -1.07
N LEU A 52 9.15 3.49 -1.01
CA LEU A 52 10.01 2.34 -1.23
C LEU A 52 10.51 2.26 -2.68
N ILE A 53 9.66 2.56 -3.65
CA ILE A 53 10.02 2.49 -5.07
C ILE A 53 10.93 3.66 -5.47
N TYR A 54 10.55 4.89 -5.12
CA TYR A 54 11.22 6.10 -5.62
C TYR A 54 12.21 6.72 -4.63
N SER A 55 12.21 6.28 -3.36
CA SER A 55 13.14 6.72 -2.30
C SER A 55 13.05 8.19 -1.94
N VAL A 56 11.92 8.80 -2.22
CA VAL A 56 11.62 10.21 -1.98
C VAL A 56 10.17 10.41 -1.55
N LYS A 57 9.91 11.51 -0.85
CA LYS A 57 8.56 11.99 -0.53
C LYS A 57 8.45 13.48 -0.84
N PRO A 58 7.27 14.01 -1.17
CA PRO A 58 7.07 15.45 -1.31
C PRO A 58 7.39 16.19 -0.02
N LYS A 59 8.11 17.32 -0.11
CA LYS A 59 8.40 18.19 1.03
C LYS A 59 7.12 18.84 1.58
N ASP A 60 6.27 19.31 0.69
CA ASP A 60 4.95 19.86 0.99
C ASP A 60 3.92 19.33 -0.01
N LYS A 61 2.88 18.63 0.48
CA LYS A 61 1.84 18.03 -0.36
C LYS A 61 0.99 19.06 -1.10
N LYS A 62 0.73 20.23 -0.50
CA LYS A 62 -0.10 21.26 -1.12
C LYS A 62 0.63 21.91 -2.28
N GLU A 63 1.88 22.27 -2.07
CA GLU A 63 2.74 22.84 -3.12
C GLU A 63 2.99 21.83 -4.24
N TRP A 64 3.25 20.58 -3.89
CA TRP A 64 3.37 19.47 -4.82
C TRP A 64 2.14 19.33 -5.74
N CYS A 65 0.95 19.31 -5.14
CA CYS A 65 -0.30 19.23 -5.90
C CYS A 65 -0.52 20.45 -6.80
N LYS A 66 -0.09 21.64 -6.37
CA LYS A 66 -0.18 22.87 -7.16
C LYS A 66 0.77 22.85 -8.36
N ILE A 67 2.04 22.49 -8.14
CA ILE A 67 3.07 22.41 -9.20
C ILE A 67 2.62 21.46 -10.32
N PHE A 68 2.12 20.29 -9.96
CA PHE A 68 1.72 19.26 -10.93
C PHE A 68 0.24 19.29 -11.30
N ASN A 69 -0.51 20.32 -10.85
CA ASN A 69 -1.94 20.51 -11.08
C ASN A 69 -2.75 19.23 -10.80
N ILE A 70 -2.54 18.67 -9.59
CA ILE A 70 -3.21 17.44 -9.15
C ILE A 70 -4.55 17.81 -8.51
N GLY A 71 -5.59 17.02 -8.79
CA GLY A 71 -6.91 17.15 -8.20
C GLY A 71 -8.02 17.14 -9.22
N ILE A 72 -9.24 17.35 -8.74
CA ILE A 72 -10.46 17.40 -9.54
C ILE A 72 -10.80 18.86 -9.81
N ASP A 73 -11.15 19.16 -11.04
CA ASP A 73 -11.74 20.44 -11.42
C ASP A 73 -13.19 20.50 -10.93
N LYS A 74 -13.47 21.47 -10.06
CA LYS A 74 -14.79 21.61 -9.43
C LYS A 74 -15.91 21.94 -10.42
N SER A 75 -15.58 22.54 -11.55
CA SER A 75 -16.56 22.95 -12.57
C SER A 75 -16.98 21.78 -13.45
N THR A 76 -16.04 20.87 -13.75
CA THR A 76 -16.27 19.77 -14.70
C THR A 76 -16.39 18.40 -14.02
N GLY A 77 -16.02 18.29 -12.74
CA GLY A 77 -15.95 17.02 -12.03
C GLY A 77 -14.86 16.06 -12.54
N LYS A 78 -14.01 16.52 -13.46
CA LYS A 78 -12.94 15.71 -14.09
C LYS A 78 -11.59 16.03 -13.47
N ASN A 79 -10.65 15.11 -13.66
CA ASN A 79 -9.26 15.38 -13.27
C ASN A 79 -8.72 16.62 -14.01
N LYS A 80 -8.01 17.48 -13.29
CA LYS A 80 -7.35 18.65 -13.85
C LYS A 80 -6.33 18.22 -14.91
N ARG A 81 -6.19 19.02 -15.98
CA ARG A 81 -5.20 18.79 -17.02
C ARG A 81 -3.79 18.96 -16.45
N ARG A 82 -2.94 17.96 -16.65
CA ARG A 82 -1.53 18.02 -16.24
C ARG A 82 -0.77 19.06 -17.05
N PRO A 83 0.20 19.77 -16.43
CA PRO A 83 1.07 20.69 -17.15
C PRO A 83 1.94 19.94 -18.17
N ASN A 84 2.29 20.62 -19.24
CA ASN A 84 3.22 20.08 -20.23
C ASN A 84 4.64 20.60 -19.91
N TYR A 85 5.41 19.77 -19.20
CA TYR A 85 6.82 20.05 -18.91
C TYR A 85 7.73 19.28 -19.84
N SER A 86 8.84 19.89 -20.26
CA SER A 86 9.94 19.15 -20.86
C SER A 86 10.52 18.17 -19.84
N ARG A 87 11.21 17.13 -20.31
CA ARG A 87 11.82 16.11 -19.42
C ARG A 87 12.76 16.72 -18.39
N GLN A 88 13.51 17.75 -18.77
CA GLN A 88 14.45 18.44 -17.88
C GLN A 88 13.71 19.29 -16.83
N GLN A 89 12.69 20.05 -17.25
CA GLN A 89 11.86 20.84 -16.35
C GLN A 89 11.17 19.94 -15.32
N PHE A 90 10.61 18.82 -15.75
CA PHE A 90 9.97 17.86 -14.88
C PHE A 90 10.95 17.32 -13.83
N ARG A 91 12.16 16.90 -14.23
CA ARG A 91 13.19 16.41 -13.32
C ARG A 91 13.58 17.46 -12.29
N ASN A 92 13.85 18.69 -12.73
CA ASN A 92 14.22 19.78 -11.83
C ASN A 92 13.11 20.08 -10.82
N LEU A 93 11.85 20.09 -11.26
CA LEU A 93 10.70 20.30 -10.38
C LEU A 93 10.56 19.18 -9.34
N VAL A 94 10.75 17.93 -9.75
CA VAL A 94 10.76 16.79 -8.82
C VAL A 94 11.91 16.94 -7.82
N ASP A 95 13.14 17.09 -8.27
CA ASP A 95 14.34 17.11 -7.43
C ASP A 95 14.31 18.27 -6.39
N ASN A 96 13.74 19.41 -6.75
CA ASN A 96 13.62 20.57 -5.85
C ASN A 96 12.52 20.41 -4.80
N ASN A 97 11.47 19.64 -5.09
CA ASN A 97 10.26 19.56 -4.25
C ASN A 97 10.11 18.23 -3.51
N VAL A 98 11.12 17.37 -3.54
CA VAL A 98 11.14 16.12 -2.78
C VAL A 98 12.22 16.13 -1.71
N GLU A 99 11.95 15.37 -0.65
CA GLU A 99 12.90 14.99 0.39
C GLU A 99 13.38 13.56 0.15
N LYS A 100 14.69 13.35 0.21
CA LYS A 100 15.29 12.02 0.07
C LYS A 100 15.11 11.21 1.34
N LEU A 101 14.78 9.95 1.18
CA LEU A 101 14.62 9.02 2.29
C LEU A 101 15.91 8.25 2.54
N TYR A 102 16.20 8.05 3.81
CA TYR A 102 17.34 7.29 4.30
C TYR A 102 16.85 6.05 5.04
N ARG A 103 17.64 5.00 5.02
CA ARG A 103 17.42 3.84 5.87
C ARG A 103 17.45 4.28 7.32
N THR A 104 16.65 3.61 8.15
CA THR A 104 16.65 3.89 9.57
C THR A 104 17.13 2.70 10.37
N SER A 105 17.68 2.98 11.54
CA SER A 105 17.91 2.03 12.60
C SER A 105 16.94 2.35 13.74
N ALA A 106 16.24 1.35 14.24
CA ALA A 106 15.30 1.49 15.34
C ALA A 106 15.99 1.21 16.68
N GLN A 107 15.77 2.11 17.63
CA GLN A 107 16.15 1.92 19.00
C GLN A 107 14.90 1.92 19.88
N GLN A 108 14.89 1.05 20.89
CA GLN A 108 13.78 1.02 21.83
C GLN A 108 13.63 2.36 22.54
N CYS A 109 12.42 2.91 22.55
CA CYS A 109 12.14 4.18 23.23
C CYS A 109 12.42 4.05 24.73
N HIS A 110 13.29 4.90 25.28
CA HIS A 110 13.69 4.88 26.68
C HIS A 110 12.51 5.17 27.61
N THR A 111 11.63 6.08 27.23
CA THR A 111 10.50 6.55 28.05
C THR A 111 9.44 5.49 28.24
N CYS A 112 9.00 4.82 27.19
CA CYS A 112 7.96 3.79 27.25
C CYS A 112 8.52 2.37 27.25
N LYS A 113 9.82 2.19 27.11
CA LYS A 113 10.50 0.89 27.06
C LYS A 113 9.88 -0.06 26.02
N GLY A 114 9.63 0.47 24.84
CA GLY A 114 9.07 -0.28 23.71
C GLY A 114 7.53 -0.45 23.73
N LYS A 115 6.84 0.02 24.77
CA LYS A 115 5.38 -0.18 24.91
C LYS A 115 4.52 0.77 24.06
N GLY A 116 5.08 1.87 23.57
CA GLY A 116 4.36 2.90 22.83
C GLY A 116 3.42 3.75 23.69
N VAL A 117 3.14 3.32 24.90
CA VAL A 117 2.22 3.99 25.82
C VAL A 117 2.85 4.17 27.21
N ILE A 118 2.45 5.21 27.91
CA ILE A 118 2.89 5.53 29.28
C ILE A 118 1.69 5.77 30.18
N LYS A 119 1.84 5.49 31.48
CA LYS A 119 0.90 5.92 32.51
C LYS A 119 1.30 7.30 33.00
N ARG A 120 0.42 8.27 32.90
CA ARG A 120 0.60 9.56 33.57
C ARG A 120 0.40 9.40 35.05
N ILE A 121 1.14 10.20 35.83
CA ILE A 121 1.02 10.25 37.29
C ILE A 121 0.27 11.54 37.64
N LYS A 122 -0.70 11.43 38.55
CA LYS A 122 -1.45 12.54 39.09
C LYS A 122 -0.57 13.35 40.06
N LYS A 123 -1.04 14.54 40.46
CA LYS A 123 -0.35 15.40 41.43
C LYS A 123 -0.18 14.76 42.79
N ASP A 124 -1.05 13.82 43.16
CA ASP A 124 -1.01 13.03 44.38
C ASP A 124 -0.09 11.80 44.32
N GLY A 125 0.65 11.62 43.20
CA GLY A 125 1.55 10.49 43.02
C GLY A 125 0.86 9.21 42.51
N SER A 126 -0.47 9.15 42.44
CA SER A 126 -1.18 7.98 41.93
C SER A 126 -1.22 7.94 40.38
N PRO A 127 -1.17 6.75 39.76
CA PRO A 127 -1.27 6.65 38.31
C PRO A 127 -2.70 6.87 37.83
N TYR A 128 -2.87 7.49 36.65
CA TYR A 128 -4.17 7.51 35.96
C TYR A 128 -4.59 6.09 35.54
N LYS A 129 -5.89 5.83 35.48
CA LYS A 129 -6.44 4.53 35.03
C LYS A 129 -6.03 4.21 33.60
N ASN A 130 -6.05 5.20 32.71
CA ASN A 130 -5.81 5.04 31.27
C ASN A 130 -4.34 5.30 30.92
N TYR A 131 -3.85 4.52 29.95
CA TYR A 131 -2.57 4.80 29.30
C TYR A 131 -2.72 5.93 28.29
N THR A 132 -1.66 6.69 28.10
CA THR A 132 -1.55 7.73 27.08
C THR A 132 -0.45 7.36 26.11
N LYS A 133 -0.58 7.80 24.86
CA LYS A 133 0.44 7.63 23.84
C LYS A 133 1.77 8.24 24.32
N CYS A 134 2.87 7.53 24.13
CA CYS A 134 4.19 8.06 24.44
C CYS A 134 4.55 9.17 23.47
N VAL A 135 4.87 10.35 24.00
CA VAL A 135 5.17 11.53 23.18
C VAL A 135 6.49 11.38 22.45
N ASP A 136 7.50 10.78 23.07
CA ASP A 136 8.85 10.69 22.53
C ASP A 136 8.93 9.80 21.27
N CYS A 137 8.17 8.72 21.22
CA CYS A 137 8.13 7.81 20.09
C CYS A 137 6.81 7.87 19.31
N ASP A 138 5.96 8.84 19.60
CA ASP A 138 4.65 9.00 19.01
C ASP A 138 3.78 7.71 19.02
N GLY A 139 3.96 6.91 20.07
CA GLY A 139 3.20 5.67 20.30
C GLY A 139 3.75 4.44 19.59
N ASP A 140 4.82 4.53 18.84
CA ASP A 140 5.38 3.38 18.11
C ASP A 140 6.24 2.44 18.99
N GLY A 141 6.74 2.93 20.12
CA GLY A 141 7.62 2.17 21.01
C GLY A 141 9.11 2.25 20.62
N TYR A 142 9.42 2.75 19.44
CA TYR A 142 10.76 2.84 18.90
C TYR A 142 11.07 4.25 18.39
N LEU A 143 12.35 4.61 18.45
CA LEU A 143 12.90 5.83 17.88
C LEU A 143 13.72 5.45 16.64
N TYR A 144 13.45 6.09 15.51
CA TYR A 144 14.10 5.78 14.24
C TYR A 144 15.17 6.83 13.92
N THR A 145 16.42 6.39 13.86
CA THR A 145 17.57 7.24 13.53
C THR A 145 17.96 7.03 12.07
N PRO A 146 18.02 8.09 11.24
CA PRO A 146 18.47 7.97 9.85
C PRO A 146 19.92 7.49 9.77
N MET A 147 20.17 6.57 8.86
CA MET A 147 21.53 6.08 8.51
C MET A 147 22.07 6.88 7.32
N ALA A 148 23.38 6.79 7.06
CA ALA A 148 24.00 7.45 5.90
C ALA A 148 23.57 6.87 4.53
N LYS A 149 22.93 5.70 4.52
CA LYS A 149 22.54 4.99 3.31
C LYS A 149 21.11 5.34 2.87
N TYR A 150 20.94 5.68 1.59
CA TYR A 150 19.61 5.92 1.02
C TYR A 150 18.72 4.71 1.14
N ALA A 151 17.43 4.99 1.39
CA ALA A 151 16.38 3.98 1.41
C ALA A 151 15.83 3.68 0.01
N GLY A 152 15.15 2.54 -0.14
CA GLY A 152 14.37 2.19 -1.31
C GLY A 152 15.17 1.87 -2.58
N PHE A 153 14.43 1.66 -3.67
CA PHE A 153 14.98 1.23 -4.95
C PHE A 153 15.47 2.38 -5.84
N ARG A 154 15.24 3.63 -5.46
CA ARG A 154 15.70 4.85 -6.16
C ARG A 154 15.26 4.93 -7.62
N GLN A 155 14.09 4.41 -7.93
CA GLN A 155 13.52 4.53 -9.27
C GLN A 155 13.21 5.99 -9.59
N ARG A 156 13.17 6.33 -10.87
CA ARG A 156 12.85 7.69 -11.30
C ARG A 156 11.51 7.72 -12.04
N PRO A 157 10.64 8.69 -11.73
CA PRO A 157 9.42 8.89 -12.50
C PRO A 157 9.78 9.34 -13.93
N ARG A 158 8.98 8.97 -14.90
CA ARG A 158 9.23 9.24 -16.33
C ARG A 158 8.62 10.54 -16.79
N SER A 159 7.44 10.83 -16.25
CA SER A 159 6.62 11.95 -16.69
C SER A 159 5.73 12.50 -15.58
N VAL A 160 5.11 13.64 -15.85
CA VAL A 160 4.13 14.26 -14.98
C VAL A 160 2.91 13.36 -14.69
N TYR A 161 2.64 12.38 -15.56
CA TYR A 161 1.54 11.44 -15.38
C TYR A 161 1.83 10.36 -14.32
N ASP A 162 3.08 10.18 -13.95
CA ASP A 162 3.48 9.27 -12.86
C ASP A 162 3.31 9.92 -11.48
N VAL A 163 3.02 11.24 -11.43
CA VAL A 163 2.87 11.98 -10.18
C VAL A 163 1.48 11.76 -9.58
N ALA A 164 1.44 11.48 -8.29
CA ALA A 164 0.24 11.34 -7.46
C ALA A 164 0.24 12.38 -6.33
N GLU A 165 -0.85 12.50 -5.60
CA GLU A 165 -1.04 13.50 -4.54
C GLU A 165 0.02 13.39 -3.42
N SER A 166 0.39 12.18 -3.06
CA SER A 166 1.37 11.91 -1.98
C SER A 166 2.70 11.37 -2.49
N GLY A 167 3.08 11.71 -3.73
CA GLY A 167 4.33 11.28 -4.34
C GLY A 167 4.13 10.78 -5.76
N PHE A 168 4.32 9.47 -5.99
CA PHE A 168 4.21 8.89 -7.32
C PHE A 168 3.19 7.74 -7.35
N ARG A 169 2.65 7.48 -8.53
CA ARG A 169 1.64 6.44 -8.73
C ARG A 169 2.19 5.05 -8.49
N THR A 170 1.39 4.24 -7.83
CA THR A 170 1.68 2.83 -7.53
C THR A 170 0.46 1.95 -7.80
N ASP A 171 -0.46 2.41 -8.67
CA ASP A 171 -1.59 1.62 -9.10
C ASP A 171 -1.14 0.41 -9.96
N LYS A 172 -2.03 -0.57 -10.11
CA LYS A 172 -1.75 -1.84 -10.81
C LYS A 172 -1.16 -1.63 -12.21
N LEU A 173 -1.66 -0.65 -12.97
CA LEU A 173 -1.17 -0.37 -14.32
C LEU A 173 0.26 0.18 -14.27
N THR A 174 0.55 1.08 -13.33
CA THR A 174 1.89 1.63 -13.12
C THR A 174 2.86 0.55 -12.67
N LEU A 175 2.47 -0.30 -11.71
CA LEU A 175 3.31 -1.41 -11.24
C LEU A 175 3.61 -2.40 -12.37
N ASN A 176 2.64 -2.77 -13.19
CA ASN A 176 2.85 -3.65 -14.34
C ASN A 176 3.82 -3.05 -15.37
N LYS A 177 3.70 -1.74 -15.63
CA LYS A 177 4.66 -1.01 -16.48
C LYS A 177 6.08 -1.05 -15.91
N ILE A 178 6.20 -0.81 -14.61
CA ILE A 178 7.48 -0.87 -13.91
C ILE A 178 8.05 -2.30 -13.98
N ALA A 179 7.22 -3.31 -13.74
CA ALA A 179 7.62 -4.71 -13.78
C ALA A 179 8.20 -5.15 -15.14
N SER A 180 7.66 -4.62 -16.24
CA SER A 180 8.13 -4.97 -17.60
C SER A 180 9.54 -4.47 -17.91
N GLU A 181 10.04 -3.48 -17.16
CA GLU A 181 11.35 -2.86 -17.37
C GLU A 181 12.28 -3.01 -16.17
N ALA A 182 11.77 -3.56 -15.06
CA ALA A 182 12.54 -3.82 -13.86
C ALA A 182 13.47 -5.02 -14.05
N GLU A 183 14.63 -4.96 -13.38
CA GLU A 183 15.62 -6.05 -13.37
C GLU A 183 16.06 -6.35 -11.94
N GLY A 184 16.67 -7.52 -11.75
CA GLY A 184 17.27 -7.93 -10.50
C GLY A 184 16.28 -7.95 -9.32
N GLU A 185 16.74 -7.55 -8.14
CA GLU A 185 15.95 -7.55 -6.90
C GLU A 185 14.71 -6.65 -6.98
N PHE A 186 14.79 -5.56 -7.75
CA PHE A 186 13.65 -4.67 -7.94
C PHE A 186 12.51 -5.36 -8.72
N LYS A 187 12.86 -6.10 -9.77
CA LYS A 187 11.87 -6.91 -10.49
C LYS A 187 11.24 -7.95 -9.59
N GLU A 188 12.07 -8.66 -8.83
CA GLU A 188 11.61 -9.68 -7.89
C GLU A 188 10.63 -9.11 -6.85
N PHE A 189 10.90 -7.91 -6.34
CA PHE A 189 10.02 -7.19 -5.44
C PHE A 189 8.67 -6.84 -6.08
N ILE A 190 8.69 -6.23 -7.28
CA ILE A 190 7.47 -5.80 -7.97
C ILE A 190 6.61 -7.01 -8.36
N ASP A 191 7.20 -8.06 -8.92
CA ASP A 191 6.48 -9.30 -9.26
C ASP A 191 5.85 -9.93 -8.00
N SER A 192 6.58 -9.94 -6.88
CA SER A 192 6.08 -10.46 -5.61
C SER A 192 4.91 -9.63 -5.05
N ILE A 193 4.94 -8.31 -5.13
CA ILE A 193 3.83 -7.43 -4.70
C ILE A 193 2.60 -7.60 -5.59
N VAL A 194 2.78 -7.62 -6.90
CA VAL A 194 1.66 -7.80 -7.84
C VAL A 194 0.98 -9.15 -7.58
N ARG A 195 1.76 -10.21 -7.39
CA ARG A 195 1.23 -11.54 -7.09
C ARG A 195 0.59 -11.61 -5.71
N HIS A 196 1.22 -11.04 -4.68
CA HIS A 196 0.67 -10.95 -3.33
C HIS A 196 -0.71 -10.28 -3.31
N ASN A 197 -0.86 -9.13 -4.00
CA ASN A 197 -2.14 -8.43 -4.08
C ASN A 197 -3.20 -9.23 -4.85
N ALA A 198 -2.81 -10.01 -5.86
CA ALA A 198 -3.72 -10.90 -6.57
C ALA A 198 -4.20 -12.05 -5.66
N VAL A 199 -3.28 -12.68 -4.92
CA VAL A 199 -3.60 -13.75 -3.98
C VAL A 199 -4.48 -13.24 -2.84
N ASP A 200 -4.20 -12.05 -2.31
CA ASP A 200 -5.04 -11.39 -1.30
C ASP A 200 -6.49 -11.21 -1.81
N THR A 201 -6.63 -10.74 -3.05
CA THR A 201 -7.96 -10.62 -3.68
C THR A 201 -8.63 -11.99 -3.84
N TYR A 202 -7.89 -13.03 -4.25
CA TYR A 202 -8.47 -14.37 -4.38
C TYR A 202 -8.96 -14.91 -3.04
N LEU A 203 -8.20 -14.75 -1.97
CA LEU A 203 -8.58 -15.19 -0.63
C LEU A 203 -9.78 -14.40 -0.09
N ASN A 204 -9.68 -13.07 -0.05
CA ASN A 204 -10.65 -12.23 0.64
C ASN A 204 -11.93 -11.95 -0.17
N THR A 205 -11.86 -11.99 -1.50
CA THR A 205 -13.04 -11.71 -2.34
C THR A 205 -13.67 -12.97 -2.89
N PHE A 206 -12.86 -13.87 -3.49
CA PHE A 206 -13.42 -15.04 -4.17
C PHE A 206 -13.63 -16.22 -3.22
N VAL A 207 -12.63 -16.59 -2.44
CA VAL A 207 -12.74 -17.76 -1.54
C VAL A 207 -13.74 -17.48 -0.41
N GLU A 208 -13.59 -16.35 0.28
CA GLU A 208 -14.51 -15.93 1.33
C GLU A 208 -15.92 -15.67 0.77
N GLY A 209 -16.02 -15.02 -0.39
CA GLY A 209 -17.30 -14.80 -1.07
C GLY A 209 -18.01 -16.11 -1.38
N LEU A 210 -17.32 -17.06 -2.02
CA LEU A 210 -17.89 -18.37 -2.33
C LEU A 210 -18.34 -19.11 -1.07
N LYS A 211 -17.57 -19.09 0.02
CA LYS A 211 -17.94 -19.71 1.29
C LYS A 211 -19.18 -19.08 1.89
N ASN A 212 -19.28 -17.75 1.88
CA ASN A 212 -20.39 -17.04 2.51
C ASN A 212 -21.72 -17.19 1.75
N PHE A 213 -21.66 -17.36 0.42
CA PHE A 213 -22.86 -17.46 -0.43
C PHE A 213 -23.23 -18.90 -0.80
N THR A 214 -22.39 -19.89 -0.47
CA THR A 214 -22.70 -21.31 -0.69
C THR A 214 -23.44 -21.87 0.52
N ASN A 215 -24.53 -22.58 0.27
CA ASN A 215 -25.29 -23.25 1.31
C ASN A 215 -24.58 -24.52 1.82
N GLU A 216 -25.11 -25.14 2.90
CA GLU A 216 -24.54 -26.36 3.50
C GLU A 216 -24.44 -27.55 2.53
N LYS A 217 -25.22 -27.56 1.45
CA LYS A 217 -25.20 -28.60 0.40
C LYS A 217 -24.23 -28.28 -0.75
N GLY A 218 -23.46 -27.20 -0.64
CA GLY A 218 -22.49 -26.81 -1.67
C GLY A 218 -23.09 -26.05 -2.85
N PHE A 219 -24.33 -25.51 -2.75
CA PHE A 219 -24.96 -24.80 -3.84
C PHE A 219 -24.96 -23.28 -3.64
N LEU A 220 -24.57 -22.57 -4.69
CA LEU A 220 -24.67 -21.12 -4.82
C LEU A 220 -25.92 -20.77 -5.64
N HIS A 221 -26.74 -19.85 -5.14
CA HIS A 221 -27.99 -19.42 -5.78
C HIS A 221 -27.97 -17.93 -6.17
N PRO A 222 -27.23 -17.54 -7.22
CA PRO A 222 -27.17 -16.14 -7.63
C PRO A 222 -28.51 -15.70 -8.25
N LYS A 223 -28.95 -14.48 -7.93
CA LYS A 223 -30.06 -13.82 -8.60
C LYS A 223 -29.54 -13.06 -9.82
N PHE A 224 -29.89 -13.50 -11.01
CA PHE A 224 -29.54 -12.82 -12.24
C PHE A 224 -30.57 -11.74 -12.58
N MET A 225 -30.08 -10.53 -12.77
CA MET A 225 -30.89 -9.38 -13.12
C MET A 225 -30.58 -8.98 -14.57
N GLN A 226 -31.66 -8.94 -15.39
CA GLN A 226 -31.59 -8.52 -16.78
C GLN A 226 -31.84 -7.01 -16.91
N ALA A 227 -31.27 -6.38 -17.93
CA ALA A 227 -31.53 -5.00 -18.31
C ALA A 227 -31.18 -3.90 -17.28
N ILE A 228 -30.32 -4.18 -16.28
CA ILE A 228 -29.87 -3.17 -15.31
C ILE A 228 -28.62 -2.44 -15.81
N THR A 229 -27.78 -3.10 -16.61
CA THR A 229 -26.58 -2.49 -17.14
C THR A 229 -26.85 -1.81 -18.48
N ALA A 230 -26.32 -0.59 -18.68
CA ALA A 230 -26.45 0.14 -19.94
C ALA A 230 -25.83 -0.61 -21.15
N THR A 231 -24.99 -1.61 -20.90
CA THR A 231 -24.34 -2.44 -21.93
C THR A 231 -25.08 -3.75 -22.23
N GLY A 232 -26.28 -3.97 -21.64
CA GLY A 232 -27.07 -5.20 -21.84
C GLY A 232 -26.45 -6.47 -21.20
N ARG A 233 -25.43 -6.34 -20.35
CA ARG A 233 -24.83 -7.49 -19.63
C ARG A 233 -25.75 -7.93 -18.49
N LEU A 234 -25.75 -9.23 -18.22
CA LEU A 234 -26.38 -9.76 -17.00
C LEU A 234 -25.60 -9.25 -15.77
N SER A 235 -26.34 -8.81 -14.77
CA SER A 235 -25.81 -8.51 -13.44
C SER A 235 -26.29 -9.58 -12.48
N SER A 236 -25.43 -10.04 -11.58
CA SER A 236 -25.83 -10.93 -10.48
C SER A 236 -25.91 -10.14 -9.17
N ARG A 237 -26.90 -10.48 -8.37
CA ARG A 237 -27.03 -10.06 -6.95
C ARG A 237 -27.26 -11.29 -6.08
N ASP A 238 -26.95 -11.14 -4.83
CA ASP A 238 -27.24 -12.11 -3.75
C ASP A 238 -28.74 -12.22 -3.47
#